data_879e4a98cca05da4f7fc738a9ae72e56
#
_entry.id   879e4a98cca05da4f7fc738a9ae72e56
#
_cell.length_a   1.000
_cell.length_b   1.000
_cell.length_c   1.000
_cell.angle_alpha   90.00
_cell.angle_beta   90.00
_cell.angle_gamma   90.00
#
_symmetry.space_group_name_H-M   'P 1'
#
loop_
_entity.id
_entity.type
_entity.pdbx_description
1 polymer ?
#
loop_
_entity_poly.entity_id
_entity_poly.type
_entity_poly.pdbx_seq_one_letter_code
_entity_poly.pdbx_strand_id
1 'polypeptide(L)'
;MLFPKTTRPQGSTSGRILMLSALFAIHLVGVFVEPSLFTREASAQGYRNPIINADVPDNTICRAGDYYYMVSTTMHLMPGAPMMRSKDLKHWETVSYVFDRIEDGDRYNLVDGKTVYGQGQWAASLRHYFGKFYVWFTTNGEPYQGFLYTADKAEGPWKLVSRPPHFHDGSFFIDDDGRVYIFYNSGEAVELTRAILDETGKTWGQEAVLRRFSIPVRDGIENALLEGNNMMKINGRYYLLMISWPRDNVRREVCYRAESLDGPWEKKIILNHALPPFTTGGVAQGGIVDSPTGEWYGIFFQDRNGVGRTPCLLPCRWEDGWPVLGNAEGKVPDDTSAKYIHQTGILGNDEFSSDRLSLYWQWNHNPVNEAWSLTERHGYLRMKTSRVVDNLFVAPNTITQRMEGPKCVGTVCLDISKMQDGDKCGLSAFCGTSGVLCISRNGKSFVLSMEVQNIELDKQHTVSKVRVEQKAKVRIPGTKRPVYLRVYGDFTNGRDIATFAYSLDGKNFIPIGSDMKMIFDGNTFFMGTKFAIFNYATKQKGGYIDIDWFHIDHEG
;
A
#
# COMPACT_ATOMS: atom_id res chain seq x y z
N MET A 1 9.18 69.01 -5.79
CA MET A 1 10.23 69.95 -5.37
C MET A 1 11.59 69.30 -5.61
N LEU A 2 12.28 69.87 -6.60
CA LEU A 2 13.71 70.15 -6.73
C LEU A 2 14.73 69.01 -6.67
N PHE A 3 15.24 68.70 -7.83
CA PHE A 3 16.62 68.24 -8.08
C PHE A 3 17.69 69.25 -7.64
N PRO A 4 18.97 68.88 -7.47
CA PRO A 4 19.92 69.37 -8.48
C PRO A 4 20.92 68.32 -9.04
N LYS A 5 21.34 68.69 -10.24
CA LYS A 5 22.41 68.16 -11.10
C LYS A 5 23.82 68.54 -10.63
N THR A 6 24.76 67.86 -11.29
CA THR A 6 26.08 68.30 -11.84
C THR A 6 27.23 67.46 -11.26
N THR A 7 28.32 67.09 -11.93
CA THR A 7 28.99 67.45 -13.19
C THR A 7 30.09 66.43 -13.46
N ARG A 8 30.44 66.26 -14.74
CA ARG A 8 31.72 65.64 -15.22
C ARG A 8 32.88 66.63 -15.07
N PRO A 9 34.14 66.17 -15.14
CA PRO A 9 34.95 66.62 -16.26
C PRO A 9 35.74 65.55 -17.02
N GLN A 10 36.07 65.95 -18.24
CA GLN A 10 36.89 65.34 -19.27
C GLN A 10 38.39 65.40 -18.95
N GLY A 11 39.15 64.55 -19.63
CA GLY A 11 40.62 64.68 -19.78
C GLY A 11 41.14 63.70 -20.83
N SER A 12 41.47 64.20 -21.99
CA SER A 12 42.05 63.58 -23.16
C SER A 12 43.51 63.29 -22.98
N THR A 13 44.07 62.21 -23.67
CA THR A 13 45.25 62.34 -24.51
C THR A 13 45.40 61.12 -25.43
N SER A 14 45.70 61.48 -26.65
CA SER A 14 45.97 60.70 -27.84
C SER A 14 47.30 59.93 -27.81
N GLY A 15 47.34 58.79 -28.48
CA GLY A 15 48.55 58.07 -28.82
C GLY A 15 48.28 57.10 -29.97
N ARG A 16 48.60 57.60 -31.23
CA ARG A 16 48.72 56.76 -32.44
C ARG A 16 49.93 55.85 -32.30
N ILE A 17 49.85 54.63 -32.86
CA ILE A 17 50.92 54.00 -33.70
C ILE A 17 50.43 52.62 -34.24
N LEU A 18 50.56 52.59 -35.57
CA LEU A 18 50.76 51.52 -36.56
C LEU A 18 49.99 50.18 -36.55
N MET A 19 49.40 50.02 -37.73
CA MET A 19 49.01 48.72 -38.33
C MET A 19 50.24 47.84 -38.61
N LEU A 20 50.07 46.54 -38.29
CA LEU A 20 50.75 45.46 -39.04
C LEU A 20 49.68 44.35 -39.24
N SER A 21 49.27 44.20 -40.50
CA SER A 21 48.45 43.12 -41.00
C SER A 21 49.28 41.83 -41.08
N ALA A 22 48.88 40.84 -40.34
CA ALA A 22 49.31 39.46 -40.56
C ALA A 22 48.04 38.62 -40.80
N LEU A 23 47.83 38.19 -42.04
CA LEU A 23 46.90 37.17 -42.45
C LEU A 23 47.33 35.83 -41.84
N PHE A 24 46.52 35.32 -40.87
CA PHE A 24 46.57 33.92 -40.51
C PHE A 24 45.32 33.25 -41.08
N ALA A 25 45.52 32.38 -42.06
CA ALA A 25 44.50 31.46 -42.56
C ALA A 25 44.26 30.42 -41.50
N ILE A 26 43.12 30.51 -40.79
CA ILE A 26 42.63 29.46 -39.89
C ILE A 26 41.90 28.43 -40.75
N HIS A 27 42.57 27.27 -40.97
CA HIS A 27 41.90 26.05 -41.41
C HIS A 27 40.94 25.62 -40.32
N LEU A 28 39.62 25.81 -40.52
CA LEU A 28 38.57 25.15 -39.76
C LEU A 28 38.59 23.66 -40.13
N VAL A 29 39.32 22.85 -39.37
CA VAL A 29 39.10 21.42 -39.32
C VAL A 29 37.81 21.25 -38.51
N GLY A 30 36.70 21.05 -39.21
CA GLY A 30 35.44 20.63 -38.62
C GLY A 30 35.65 19.26 -38.01
N VAL A 31 35.89 19.22 -36.70
CA VAL A 31 35.71 18.00 -35.92
C VAL A 31 34.21 17.80 -35.81
N PHE A 32 33.65 16.99 -36.71
CA PHE A 32 32.39 16.35 -36.48
C PHE A 32 32.60 15.46 -35.25
N VAL A 33 32.23 15.97 -34.07
CA VAL A 33 31.97 15.14 -32.91
C VAL A 33 30.66 14.44 -33.25
N GLU A 34 30.75 13.21 -33.78
CA GLU A 34 29.62 12.29 -33.73
C GLU A 34 29.15 12.29 -32.28
N PRO A 35 27.84 12.47 -32.02
CA PRO A 35 27.33 12.20 -30.71
C PRO A 35 27.58 10.70 -30.46
N SER A 36 28.66 10.42 -29.73
CA SER A 36 28.88 9.08 -29.20
C SER A 36 27.60 8.70 -28.49
N LEU A 37 26.87 7.76 -29.08
CA LEU A 37 25.86 6.94 -28.46
C LEU A 37 26.47 6.14 -27.28
N PHE A 38 26.94 6.84 -26.27
CA PHE A 38 26.98 6.32 -24.94
C PHE A 38 25.55 6.47 -24.40
N THR A 39 24.65 5.63 -24.90
CA THR A 39 23.65 5.06 -24.01
C THR A 39 24.45 4.36 -22.92
N ARG A 40 24.77 5.09 -21.87
CA ARG A 40 25.05 4.50 -20.59
C ARG A 40 23.76 3.74 -20.28
N GLU A 41 23.73 2.45 -20.65
CA GLU A 41 22.92 1.52 -19.91
C GLU A 41 23.30 1.80 -18.47
N ALA A 42 22.44 2.53 -17.75
CA ALA A 42 22.52 2.56 -16.32
C ALA A 42 22.60 1.09 -15.96
N SER A 43 23.76 0.66 -15.48
CA SER A 43 23.98 -0.70 -15.02
C SER A 43 22.93 -0.89 -13.94
N ALA A 44 21.76 -1.35 -14.36
CA ALA A 44 20.72 -1.79 -13.49
C ALA A 44 21.35 -2.95 -12.76
N GLN A 45 21.93 -2.66 -11.60
CA GLN A 45 22.30 -3.68 -10.65
C GLN A 45 21.04 -4.52 -10.52
N GLY A 46 21.05 -5.75 -11.08
CA GLY A 46 19.90 -6.58 -11.28
C GLY A 46 19.11 -6.68 -9.97
N TYR A 47 17.83 -6.47 -10.03
CA TYR A 47 16.92 -6.63 -8.88
C TYR A 47 15.85 -7.64 -9.21
N ARG A 48 15.36 -8.31 -8.16
CA ARG A 48 14.28 -9.27 -8.26
C ARG A 48 12.93 -8.56 -8.13
N ASN A 49 12.01 -8.84 -9.04
CA ASN A 49 10.61 -8.46 -8.91
C ASN A 49 9.76 -9.63 -8.38
N PRO A 50 8.68 -9.37 -7.61
CA PRO A 50 8.23 -8.03 -7.18
C PRO A 50 9.24 -7.35 -6.26
N ILE A 51 9.35 -6.01 -6.37
CA ILE A 51 10.28 -5.24 -5.53
C ILE A 51 9.84 -5.21 -4.08
N ILE A 52 8.54 -5.32 -3.84
CA ILE A 52 7.92 -5.57 -2.53
C ILE A 52 7.14 -6.87 -2.64
N ASN A 53 7.65 -7.96 -2.07
CA ASN A 53 7.01 -9.27 -2.14
C ASN A 53 6.01 -9.47 -0.98
N ALA A 54 5.21 -8.44 -0.70
CA ALA A 54 4.16 -8.40 0.32
C ALA A 54 2.95 -7.64 -0.22
N ASP A 55 1.80 -7.77 0.45
CA ASP A 55 0.54 -7.14 0.04
C ASP A 55 0.57 -5.61 0.19
N VAL A 56 0.81 -4.92 -0.91
CA VAL A 56 0.79 -3.45 -1.05
C VAL A 56 -0.01 -3.09 -2.29
N PRO A 57 -1.34 -3.22 -2.23
CA PRO A 57 -2.21 -3.10 -3.40
C PRO A 57 -2.51 -1.66 -3.79
N ASP A 58 -2.95 -1.48 -5.05
CA ASP A 58 -3.48 -0.22 -5.60
C ASP A 58 -2.54 0.97 -5.33
N ASN A 59 -1.25 0.75 -5.50
CA ASN A 59 -0.24 1.73 -5.15
C ASN A 59 -0.26 2.94 -6.09
N THR A 60 -0.25 4.15 -5.50
CA THR A 60 0.02 5.41 -6.21
C THR A 60 1.33 6.00 -5.72
N ILE A 61 2.11 6.56 -6.64
CA ILE A 61 3.44 7.07 -6.37
C ILE A 61 3.59 8.54 -6.79
N CYS A 62 4.35 9.31 -6.03
CA CYS A 62 4.83 10.63 -6.42
C CYS A 62 6.24 10.87 -5.89
N ARG A 63 6.93 11.90 -6.43
CA ARG A 63 8.20 12.38 -5.91
C ARG A 63 8.02 13.75 -5.27
N ALA A 64 8.68 13.95 -4.12
CA ALA A 64 8.81 15.26 -3.51
C ALA A 64 10.25 15.42 -2.98
N GLY A 65 10.98 16.36 -3.55
CA GLY A 65 12.42 16.51 -3.29
C GLY A 65 13.20 15.27 -3.70
N ASP A 66 14.01 14.76 -2.77
CA ASP A 66 14.90 13.61 -2.98
C ASP A 66 14.24 12.25 -2.67
N TYR A 67 12.95 12.24 -2.35
CA TYR A 67 12.23 11.04 -1.95
C TYR A 67 11.08 10.71 -2.89
N TYR A 68 10.86 9.43 -3.03
CA TYR A 68 9.65 8.83 -3.60
C TYR A 68 8.69 8.48 -2.48
N TYR A 69 7.41 8.71 -2.69
CA TYR A 69 6.35 8.43 -1.75
C TYR A 69 5.29 7.57 -2.40
N MET A 70 4.75 6.63 -1.65
CA MET A 70 3.74 5.69 -2.11
C MET A 70 2.67 5.53 -1.04
N VAL A 71 1.41 5.42 -1.46
CA VAL A 71 0.27 5.05 -0.62
C VAL A 71 -0.38 3.80 -1.19
N SER A 72 -1.01 2.99 -0.34
CA SER A 72 -1.71 1.78 -0.78
C SER A 72 -3.03 1.58 -0.05
N THR A 73 -3.84 0.65 -0.57
CA THR A 73 -5.11 0.21 0.01
C THR A 73 -4.88 -0.63 1.27
N THR A 74 -5.74 -0.43 2.27
CA THR A 74 -5.73 -1.22 3.52
C THR A 74 -7.10 -1.77 3.90
N MET A 75 -8.14 -1.51 3.12
CA MET A 75 -9.50 -2.01 3.33
C MET A 75 -10.01 -1.70 4.75
N HIS A 76 -10.25 -2.74 5.53
CA HIS A 76 -10.75 -2.71 6.91
C HIS A 76 -9.67 -2.53 7.97
N LEU A 77 -8.38 -2.55 7.59
CA LEU A 77 -7.28 -2.44 8.56
C LEU A 77 -7.05 -1.00 9.00
N MET A 78 -6.83 -0.82 10.29
CA MET A 78 -6.61 0.48 10.94
C MET A 78 -5.27 0.50 11.72
N PRO A 79 -4.51 1.58 11.65
CA PRO A 79 -4.68 2.79 10.85
C PRO A 79 -4.61 2.48 9.35
N GLY A 80 -5.15 3.37 8.50
CA GLY A 80 -5.26 3.12 7.06
C GLY A 80 -4.45 4.06 6.17
N ALA A 81 -4.36 3.67 4.88
CA ALA A 81 -3.57 4.36 3.86
C ALA A 81 -2.12 4.63 4.32
N PRO A 82 -1.26 3.59 4.42
CA PRO A 82 0.14 3.75 4.82
C PRO A 82 0.86 4.67 3.85
N MET A 83 1.49 5.71 4.37
CA MET A 83 2.42 6.55 3.63
C MET A 83 3.79 5.92 3.71
N MET A 84 4.29 5.45 2.60
CA MET A 84 5.60 4.82 2.47
C MET A 84 6.56 5.76 1.74
N ARG A 85 7.84 5.67 2.08
CA ARG A 85 8.91 6.49 1.51
C ARG A 85 10.08 5.63 1.06
N SER A 86 10.75 6.06 -0.03
CA SER A 86 11.99 5.46 -0.55
C SER A 86 12.91 6.52 -1.13
N LYS A 87 14.22 6.25 -1.13
CA LYS A 87 15.22 7.05 -1.87
C LYS A 87 15.58 6.43 -3.23
N ASP A 88 15.35 5.14 -3.40
CA ASP A 88 15.88 4.36 -4.53
C ASP A 88 14.83 3.50 -5.24
N LEU A 89 13.54 3.63 -4.85
CA LEU A 89 12.41 2.83 -5.34
C LEU A 89 12.49 1.33 -4.99
N LYS A 90 13.53 0.90 -4.29
CA LYS A 90 13.78 -0.50 -3.94
C LYS A 90 13.55 -0.78 -2.46
N HIS A 91 14.01 0.10 -1.59
CA HIS A 91 13.87 0.00 -0.14
C HIS A 91 12.82 0.99 0.34
N TRP A 92 11.78 0.47 0.96
CA TRP A 92 10.62 1.23 1.40
C TRP A 92 10.46 1.18 2.92
N GLU A 93 10.05 2.30 3.49
CA GLU A 93 9.69 2.42 4.90
C GLU A 93 8.30 3.07 5.04
N THR A 94 7.48 2.60 5.96
CA THR A 94 6.25 3.27 6.36
C THR A 94 6.63 4.42 7.30
N VAL A 95 6.27 5.66 6.95
CA VAL A 95 6.59 6.85 7.74
C VAL A 95 5.40 7.40 8.50
N SER A 96 4.18 7.07 8.07
CA SER A 96 2.93 7.40 8.77
C SER A 96 1.76 6.61 8.19
N TYR A 97 0.59 6.84 8.76
CA TYR A 97 -0.70 6.50 8.18
C TYR A 97 -1.51 7.78 7.99
N VAL A 98 -2.33 7.82 6.93
CA VAL A 98 -3.11 9.01 6.58
C VAL A 98 -4.26 9.24 7.57
N PHE A 99 -4.78 8.17 8.15
CA PHE A 99 -5.82 8.25 9.18
C PHE A 99 -5.70 7.09 10.16
N ASP A 100 -6.10 7.34 11.42
CA ASP A 100 -6.00 6.35 12.50
C ASP A 100 -7.20 5.39 12.48
N ARG A 101 -8.40 5.90 12.18
CA ARG A 101 -9.65 5.14 12.20
C ARG A 101 -10.75 5.83 11.38
N ILE A 102 -11.79 5.08 11.03
CA ILE A 102 -13.02 5.61 10.42
C ILE A 102 -14.13 5.49 11.45
N GLU A 103 -14.75 6.63 11.82
CA GLU A 103 -15.75 6.72 12.87
C GLU A 103 -17.20 6.49 12.37
N ASP A 104 -17.37 6.09 11.13
CA ASP A 104 -18.64 6.03 10.43
C ASP A 104 -19.39 4.70 10.71
N GLY A 105 -19.69 4.45 11.99
CA GLY A 105 -20.66 3.46 12.37
C GLY A 105 -20.12 2.14 12.92
N ASP A 106 -21.07 1.27 13.29
CA ASP A 106 -20.87 0.02 14.02
C ASP A 106 -19.98 -0.99 13.29
N ARG A 107 -19.98 -0.97 11.95
CA ARG A 107 -19.24 -1.91 11.10
C ARG A 107 -17.75 -1.80 11.28
N TYR A 108 -17.22 -0.57 11.41
CA TYR A 108 -15.80 -0.33 11.68
C TYR A 108 -15.37 -0.73 13.08
N ASN A 109 -16.33 -0.91 13.99
CA ASN A 109 -16.11 -1.29 15.39
C ASN A 109 -16.47 -2.76 15.69
N LEU A 110 -16.80 -3.58 14.68
CA LEU A 110 -17.21 -4.99 14.83
C LEU A 110 -18.38 -5.18 15.80
N VAL A 111 -19.36 -4.26 15.82
CA VAL A 111 -20.52 -4.34 16.71
C VAL A 111 -21.56 -5.28 16.11
N ASP A 112 -22.06 -6.20 16.90
CA ASP A 112 -23.13 -7.16 16.53
C ASP A 112 -22.80 -7.99 15.26
N GLY A 113 -21.52 -8.34 15.09
CA GLY A 113 -21.06 -9.12 13.95
C GLY A 113 -20.95 -8.35 12.63
N LYS A 114 -21.29 -7.07 12.60
CA LYS A 114 -21.15 -6.19 11.43
C LYS A 114 -19.66 -5.95 11.12
N THR A 115 -19.31 -5.93 9.84
CA THR A 115 -17.91 -5.77 9.40
C THR A 115 -17.78 -4.86 8.18
N VAL A 116 -16.55 -4.46 7.88
CA VAL A 116 -16.16 -3.82 6.62
C VAL A 116 -15.08 -4.63 5.90
N TYR A 117 -15.05 -5.94 6.09
CA TYR A 117 -14.17 -6.81 5.34
C TYR A 117 -14.34 -6.61 3.83
N GLY A 118 -13.22 -6.44 3.09
CA GLY A 118 -13.22 -6.12 1.66
C GLY A 118 -13.85 -4.78 1.29
N GLN A 119 -14.22 -3.98 2.27
CA GLN A 119 -14.75 -2.62 2.15
C GLN A 119 -13.79 -1.62 2.81
N GLY A 120 -14.27 -0.50 3.34
CA GLY A 120 -13.40 0.48 4.00
C GLY A 120 -12.58 1.28 2.99
N GLN A 121 -11.29 1.52 3.27
CA GLN A 121 -10.45 2.33 2.41
C GLN A 121 -9.98 1.55 1.18
N TRP A 122 -10.44 1.97 0.00
CA TRP A 122 -10.04 1.42 -1.29
C TRP A 122 -8.90 2.23 -1.93
N ALA A 123 -8.66 2.04 -3.24
CA ALA A 123 -7.55 2.67 -3.95
C ALA A 123 -7.42 4.15 -3.60
N ALA A 124 -6.23 4.55 -3.21
CA ALA A 124 -5.93 5.91 -2.82
C ALA A 124 -5.12 6.63 -3.91
N SER A 125 -5.40 7.91 -4.13
CA SER A 125 -4.64 8.78 -5.01
C SER A 125 -3.74 9.68 -4.18
N LEU A 126 -2.44 9.57 -4.37
CA LEU A 126 -1.41 10.41 -3.73
C LEU A 126 -0.95 11.49 -4.69
N ARG A 127 -0.90 12.74 -4.23
CA ARG A 127 -0.36 13.87 -4.99
C ARG A 127 0.47 14.77 -4.08
N HIS A 128 1.45 15.43 -4.68
CA HIS A 128 2.19 16.51 -4.03
C HIS A 128 2.01 17.78 -4.84
N TYR A 129 1.21 18.73 -4.32
CA TYR A 129 0.89 20.00 -4.95
C TYR A 129 1.17 21.16 -3.97
N PHE A 130 1.73 22.23 -4.46
CA PHE A 130 1.94 23.47 -3.69
C PHE A 130 2.67 23.27 -2.36
N GLY A 131 3.62 22.32 -2.34
CA GLY A 131 4.39 21.99 -1.14
C GLY A 131 3.66 21.13 -0.10
N LYS A 132 2.47 20.62 -0.42
CA LYS A 132 1.68 19.74 0.46
C LYS A 132 1.40 18.40 -0.19
N PHE A 133 1.30 17.37 0.62
CA PHE A 133 0.76 16.07 0.22
C PHE A 133 -0.77 16.09 0.30
N TYR A 134 -1.41 15.47 -0.68
CA TYR A 134 -2.85 15.22 -0.73
C TYR A 134 -3.07 13.72 -0.94
N VAL A 135 -3.96 13.15 -0.14
CA VAL A 135 -4.41 11.77 -0.30
C VAL A 135 -5.93 11.77 -0.41
N TRP A 136 -6.40 11.26 -1.53
CA TRP A 136 -7.81 10.99 -1.80
C TRP A 136 -8.05 9.50 -1.74
N PHE A 137 -9.17 9.05 -1.14
CA PHE A 137 -9.68 7.70 -1.27
C PHE A 137 -11.19 7.67 -1.08
N THR A 138 -11.82 6.53 -1.39
CA THR A 138 -13.24 6.27 -1.10
C THR A 138 -13.40 5.03 -0.27
N THR A 139 -14.52 4.92 0.44
CA THR A 139 -14.96 3.69 1.08
C THR A 139 -15.99 2.99 0.20
N ASN A 140 -15.83 1.70 -0.04
CA ASN A 140 -16.79 0.89 -0.82
C ASN A 140 -17.86 0.21 0.05
N GLY A 141 -17.88 0.51 1.34
CA GLY A 141 -18.99 0.28 2.26
C GLY A 141 -19.51 1.61 2.78
N GLU A 142 -20.55 1.59 3.62
CA GLU A 142 -20.96 2.80 4.34
C GLU A 142 -19.73 3.46 5.00
N PRO A 143 -19.58 4.79 4.86
CA PRO A 143 -20.60 5.77 4.45
C PRO A 143 -20.73 6.01 2.95
N TYR A 144 -20.05 5.27 2.06
CA TYR A 144 -19.98 5.53 0.61
C TYR A 144 -19.59 6.97 0.30
N GLN A 145 -18.47 7.40 0.86
CA GLN A 145 -18.00 8.76 0.83
C GLN A 145 -16.55 8.82 0.33
N GLY A 146 -16.17 9.93 -0.30
CA GLY A 146 -14.78 10.29 -0.54
C GLY A 146 -14.17 10.93 0.71
N PHE A 147 -12.87 10.78 0.85
CA PHE A 147 -12.07 11.39 1.92
C PHE A 147 -10.87 12.07 1.28
N LEU A 148 -10.69 13.36 1.54
CA LEU A 148 -9.52 14.11 1.13
C LEU A 148 -8.73 14.52 2.37
N TYR A 149 -7.49 14.07 2.45
CA TYR A 149 -6.54 14.44 3.50
C TYR A 149 -5.39 15.24 2.95
N THR A 150 -4.77 16.08 3.79
CA THR A 150 -3.55 16.83 3.47
C THR A 150 -2.57 16.81 4.63
N ALA A 151 -1.28 16.94 4.30
CA ALA A 151 -0.20 17.16 5.24
C ALA A 151 0.94 17.97 4.59
N ASP A 152 1.65 18.76 5.39
CA ASP A 152 2.84 19.48 4.92
C ASP A 152 4.05 18.54 4.78
N LYS A 153 4.05 17.42 5.51
CA LYS A 153 5.09 16.38 5.47
C LYS A 153 4.46 15.00 5.39
N ALA A 154 5.15 14.05 4.79
CA ALA A 154 4.69 12.67 4.68
C ALA A 154 4.51 11.97 6.05
N GLU A 155 5.26 12.40 7.06
CA GLU A 155 5.13 11.94 8.43
C GLU A 155 3.89 12.52 9.13
N GLY A 156 3.18 13.43 8.51
CA GLY A 156 2.02 14.11 9.07
C GLY A 156 2.38 15.34 9.94
N PRO A 157 1.48 15.80 10.81
CA PRO A 157 0.14 15.23 11.03
C PRO A 157 -0.77 15.41 9.81
N TRP A 158 -1.54 14.37 9.51
CA TRP A 158 -2.55 14.40 8.45
C TRP A 158 -3.85 15.04 8.95
N LYS A 159 -4.46 15.85 8.10
CA LYS A 159 -5.72 16.53 8.39
C LYS A 159 -6.78 16.13 7.37
N LEU A 160 -7.97 15.79 7.83
CA LEU A 160 -9.14 15.64 6.97
C LEU A 160 -9.54 17.03 6.43
N VAL A 161 -9.38 17.21 5.13
CA VAL A 161 -9.72 18.47 4.44
C VAL A 161 -11.22 18.56 4.22
N SER A 162 -11.79 17.52 3.59
CA SER A 162 -13.22 17.43 3.28
C SER A 162 -13.61 15.98 2.96
N ARG A 163 -14.92 15.74 2.88
CA ARG A 163 -15.52 14.47 2.48
C ARG A 163 -16.40 14.69 1.23
N PRO A 164 -15.81 14.72 0.03
CA PRO A 164 -16.56 14.82 -1.22
C PRO A 164 -17.37 13.56 -1.52
N PRO A 165 -18.28 13.55 -2.52
CA PRO A 165 -19.03 12.37 -2.92
C PRO A 165 -18.13 11.20 -3.28
N HIS A 166 -18.68 9.98 -3.20
CA HIS A 166 -18.00 8.75 -3.59
C HIS A 166 -17.73 8.73 -5.10
N PHE A 167 -16.48 8.46 -5.48
CA PHE A 167 -16.02 8.22 -6.84
C PHE A 167 -15.07 7.02 -6.83
N HIS A 168 -15.53 5.87 -7.28
CA HIS A 168 -14.80 4.60 -7.19
C HIS A 168 -13.48 4.65 -7.95
N ASP A 169 -12.39 4.16 -7.32
CA ASP A 169 -11.02 4.16 -7.85
C ASP A 169 -10.59 5.52 -8.42
N GLY A 170 -10.90 6.57 -7.65
CA GLY A 170 -10.74 7.94 -8.08
C GLY A 170 -9.31 8.45 -8.05
N SER A 171 -8.87 9.03 -9.15
CA SER A 171 -7.63 9.80 -9.26
C SER A 171 -7.90 11.29 -8.99
N PHE A 172 -7.41 11.79 -7.88
CA PHE A 172 -7.44 13.22 -7.55
C PHE A 172 -6.41 13.99 -8.39
N PHE A 173 -6.85 15.09 -9.01
CA PHE A 173 -6.02 15.89 -9.88
C PHE A 173 -6.34 17.37 -9.74
N ILE A 174 -5.32 18.21 -9.59
CA ILE A 174 -5.44 19.69 -9.68
C ILE A 174 -4.68 20.11 -10.93
N ASP A 175 -5.37 20.79 -11.85
CA ASP A 175 -4.77 21.29 -13.07
C ASP A 175 -4.00 22.59 -12.83
N ASP A 176 -3.20 23.03 -13.81
CA ASP A 176 -2.36 24.25 -13.74
C ASP A 176 -3.17 25.52 -13.48
N ASP A 177 -4.43 25.56 -13.92
CA ASP A 177 -5.36 26.67 -13.66
C ASP A 177 -6.05 26.59 -12.29
N GLY A 178 -5.74 25.57 -11.50
CA GLY A 178 -6.25 25.35 -10.15
C GLY A 178 -7.63 24.72 -10.10
N ARG A 179 -8.20 24.25 -11.22
CA ARG A 179 -9.42 23.43 -11.22
C ARG A 179 -9.14 22.05 -10.67
N VAL A 180 -10.13 21.48 -9.98
CA VAL A 180 -10.02 20.22 -9.26
C VAL A 180 -10.88 19.17 -9.92
N TYR A 181 -10.28 18.01 -10.17
CA TYR A 181 -10.93 16.90 -10.86
C TYR A 181 -10.76 15.58 -10.10
N ILE A 182 -11.74 14.68 -10.30
CA ILE A 182 -11.61 13.25 -10.01
C ILE A 182 -11.90 12.48 -11.29
N PHE A 183 -10.95 11.65 -11.71
CA PHE A 183 -11.12 10.65 -12.78
C PHE A 183 -11.39 9.31 -12.11
N TYR A 184 -12.48 8.62 -12.47
CA TYR A 184 -12.96 7.47 -11.72
C TYR A 184 -13.64 6.44 -12.61
N ASN A 185 -13.99 5.28 -12.06
CA ASN A 185 -14.58 4.16 -12.81
C ASN A 185 -13.82 3.90 -14.13
N SER A 186 -14.56 3.71 -15.23
CA SER A 186 -14.02 3.45 -16.58
C SER A 186 -13.89 4.75 -17.39
N GLY A 187 -13.12 5.72 -16.90
CA GLY A 187 -12.83 6.97 -17.59
C GLY A 187 -13.85 8.08 -17.39
N GLU A 188 -14.80 7.92 -16.47
CA GLU A 188 -15.66 9.02 -16.03
C GLU A 188 -14.83 10.07 -15.30
N ALA A 189 -15.25 11.32 -15.37
CA ALA A 189 -14.59 12.44 -14.73
C ALA A 189 -15.58 13.48 -14.20
N VAL A 190 -15.20 14.10 -13.11
CA VAL A 190 -15.92 15.25 -12.55
C VAL A 190 -14.96 16.41 -12.28
N GLU A 191 -15.43 17.62 -12.56
CA GLU A 191 -14.85 18.83 -12.02
C GLU A 191 -15.58 19.16 -10.72
N LEU A 192 -14.82 19.39 -9.66
CA LEU A 192 -15.34 19.71 -8.34
C LEU A 192 -15.12 21.17 -7.99
N THR A 193 -16.00 21.71 -7.15
CA THR A 193 -15.76 23.05 -6.59
C THR A 193 -14.44 23.08 -5.84
N ARG A 194 -13.67 24.15 -6.03
CA ARG A 194 -12.39 24.33 -5.34
C ARG A 194 -12.53 24.39 -3.81
N ALA A 195 -13.73 24.73 -3.31
CA ALA A 195 -14.01 24.75 -1.88
C ALA A 195 -13.86 23.40 -1.18
N ILE A 196 -13.73 22.27 -1.92
CA ILE A 196 -13.37 20.98 -1.32
C ILE A 196 -11.94 20.97 -0.75
N LEU A 197 -11.09 21.92 -1.14
CA LEU A 197 -9.72 22.08 -0.64
C LEU A 197 -9.65 22.91 0.67
N ASP A 198 -10.77 23.49 1.11
CA ASP A 198 -10.84 24.22 2.37
C ASP A 198 -10.81 23.21 3.53
N GLU A 199 -9.87 23.37 4.46
CA GLU A 199 -9.61 22.44 5.57
C GLU A 199 -10.73 22.53 6.64
N THR A 200 -11.98 22.28 6.25
CA THR A 200 -13.17 22.38 7.11
C THR A 200 -13.69 21.05 7.62
N GLY A 201 -13.22 19.93 7.05
CA GLY A 201 -13.77 18.61 7.30
C GLY A 201 -15.19 18.40 6.76
N LYS A 202 -15.73 19.36 5.98
CA LYS A 202 -17.12 19.33 5.49
C LYS A 202 -17.40 18.09 4.63
N THR A 203 -18.54 17.47 4.90
CA THR A 203 -19.13 16.45 4.01
C THR A 203 -19.93 17.16 2.90
N TRP A 204 -19.61 16.82 1.66
CA TRP A 204 -20.22 17.37 0.46
C TRP A 204 -21.15 16.34 -0.18
N GLY A 205 -22.27 16.81 -0.71
CA GLY A 205 -23.13 16.09 -1.63
C GLY A 205 -22.83 16.40 -3.09
N GLN A 206 -23.81 16.21 -3.96
CA GLN A 206 -23.67 16.46 -5.40
C GLN A 206 -23.48 17.94 -5.74
N GLU A 207 -23.73 18.86 -4.82
CA GLU A 207 -23.44 20.29 -4.97
C GLU A 207 -21.94 20.60 -5.09
N ALA A 208 -21.08 19.66 -4.74
CA ALA A 208 -19.64 19.78 -5.00
C ALA A 208 -19.29 19.64 -6.49
N VAL A 209 -20.14 19.00 -7.28
CA VAL A 209 -19.89 18.67 -8.69
C VAL A 209 -20.32 19.84 -9.58
N LEU A 210 -19.34 20.44 -10.27
CA LEU A 210 -19.57 21.54 -11.21
C LEU A 210 -19.83 21.03 -12.63
N ARG A 211 -19.10 20.00 -13.06
CA ARG A 211 -19.19 19.41 -14.40
C ARG A 211 -18.96 17.92 -14.35
N ARG A 212 -19.67 17.17 -15.21
CA ARG A 212 -19.40 15.76 -15.47
C ARG A 212 -19.02 15.59 -16.95
N PHE A 213 -18.02 14.75 -17.21
CA PHE A 213 -17.61 14.38 -18.55
C PHE A 213 -17.00 13.00 -18.52
N SER A 214 -16.60 12.47 -19.67
CA SER A 214 -15.95 11.16 -19.76
C SER A 214 -14.90 11.15 -20.85
N ILE A 215 -13.84 10.40 -20.60
CA ILE A 215 -12.83 10.08 -21.60
C ILE A 215 -13.29 8.86 -22.37
N PRO A 216 -13.18 8.85 -23.71
CA PRO A 216 -13.65 7.73 -24.53
C PRO A 216 -12.69 6.53 -24.45
N VAL A 217 -12.64 5.86 -23.31
CA VAL A 217 -11.71 4.75 -23.05
C VAL A 217 -12.20 3.42 -23.60
N ARG A 218 -13.51 3.28 -23.87
CA ARG A 218 -14.13 2.03 -24.34
C ARG A 218 -14.09 1.96 -25.87
N ASP A 219 -13.29 1.05 -26.40
CA ASP A 219 -13.07 0.87 -27.85
C ASP A 219 -13.43 -0.53 -28.38
N GLY A 220 -14.15 -1.34 -27.57
CA GLY A 220 -14.51 -2.72 -27.91
C GLY A 220 -13.46 -3.75 -27.47
N ILE A 221 -12.21 -3.37 -27.27
CA ILE A 221 -11.13 -4.22 -26.74
C ILE A 221 -11.04 -4.06 -25.22
N GLU A 222 -10.95 -2.82 -24.75
CA GLU A 222 -10.77 -2.47 -23.35
C GLU A 222 -12.10 -2.28 -22.58
N ASN A 223 -13.19 -2.85 -23.07
CA ASN A 223 -14.52 -2.63 -22.50
C ASN A 223 -14.98 -3.68 -21.50
N ALA A 224 -14.16 -4.67 -21.17
CA ALA A 224 -14.53 -5.69 -20.18
C ALA A 224 -14.53 -5.10 -18.76
N LEU A 225 -13.41 -4.52 -18.37
CA LEU A 225 -13.25 -3.75 -17.15
C LEU A 225 -12.04 -2.82 -17.33
N LEU A 226 -12.23 -1.56 -16.99
CA LEU A 226 -11.20 -0.52 -16.90
C LEU A 226 -11.37 0.21 -15.60
N GLU A 227 -10.30 0.33 -14.80
CA GLU A 227 -10.32 0.97 -13.49
C GLU A 227 -8.91 1.45 -13.09
N GLY A 228 -8.69 1.81 -11.83
CA GLY A 228 -7.38 2.18 -11.32
C GLY A 228 -6.84 3.46 -11.96
N ASN A 229 -7.69 4.46 -12.11
CA ASN A 229 -7.36 5.73 -12.75
C ASN A 229 -6.14 6.39 -12.09
N ASN A 230 -5.18 6.84 -12.91
CA ASN A 230 -4.07 7.67 -12.47
C ASN A 230 -3.83 8.79 -13.49
N MET A 231 -4.45 9.96 -13.26
CA MET A 231 -4.34 11.14 -14.11
C MET A 231 -3.11 11.96 -13.73
N MET A 232 -2.36 12.38 -14.74
CA MET A 232 -1.21 13.29 -14.56
C MET A 232 -1.07 14.23 -15.75
N LYS A 233 -0.40 15.35 -15.54
CA LYS A 233 -0.02 16.28 -16.61
C LYS A 233 1.50 16.40 -16.65
N ILE A 234 2.10 16.07 -17.79
CA ILE A 234 3.54 16.06 -17.98
C ILE A 234 3.85 16.86 -19.23
N ASN A 235 4.69 17.91 -19.10
CA ASN A 235 5.06 18.80 -20.20
C ASN A 235 3.82 19.36 -20.95
N GLY A 236 2.76 19.74 -20.20
CA GLY A 236 1.54 20.34 -20.74
C GLY A 236 0.54 19.36 -21.33
N ARG A 237 0.86 18.06 -21.44
CA ARG A 237 0.00 17.01 -21.99
C ARG A 237 -0.59 16.16 -20.87
N TYR A 238 -1.85 15.77 -21.02
CA TYR A 238 -2.56 14.90 -20.08
C TYR A 238 -2.31 13.43 -20.38
N TYR A 239 -2.12 12.65 -19.33
CA TYR A 239 -1.94 11.19 -19.36
C TYR A 239 -2.84 10.55 -18.31
N LEU A 240 -3.71 9.65 -18.75
CA LEU A 240 -4.53 8.82 -17.87
C LEU A 240 -4.05 7.38 -17.98
N LEU A 241 -3.48 6.85 -16.91
CA LEU A 241 -3.14 5.43 -16.80
C LEU A 241 -4.31 4.68 -16.22
N MET A 242 -4.56 3.47 -16.73
CA MET A 242 -5.65 2.60 -16.28
C MET A 242 -5.26 1.13 -16.43
N ILE A 243 -5.65 0.33 -15.44
CA ILE A 243 -5.65 -1.12 -15.58
C ILE A 243 -6.78 -1.56 -16.51
N SER A 244 -6.49 -2.49 -17.39
CA SER A 244 -7.46 -3.13 -18.26
C SER A 244 -7.53 -4.64 -18.03
N TRP A 245 -8.75 -5.18 -18.03
CA TRP A 245 -9.06 -6.60 -17.99
C TRP A 245 -9.74 -7.00 -19.30
N PRO A 246 -8.96 -7.19 -20.40
CA PRO A 246 -9.53 -7.62 -21.67
C PRO A 246 -10.02 -9.07 -21.55
N ARG A 247 -11.11 -9.42 -22.26
CA ARG A 247 -11.79 -10.72 -22.10
C ARG A 247 -10.94 -11.92 -22.49
N ASP A 248 -9.99 -11.72 -23.38
CA ASP A 248 -9.22 -12.74 -24.06
C ASP A 248 -7.71 -12.64 -23.78
N ASN A 249 -7.30 -11.83 -22.81
CA ASN A 249 -5.89 -11.55 -22.60
C ASN A 249 -5.54 -11.34 -21.12
N VAL A 250 -4.25 -11.25 -20.86
CA VAL A 250 -3.66 -10.91 -19.57
C VAL A 250 -4.04 -9.48 -19.19
N ARG A 251 -4.32 -9.24 -17.91
CA ARG A 251 -4.44 -7.90 -17.33
C ARG A 251 -3.25 -7.04 -17.73
N ARG A 252 -3.51 -5.81 -18.17
CA ARG A 252 -2.50 -4.93 -18.75
C ARG A 252 -2.70 -3.48 -18.37
N GLU A 253 -1.66 -2.67 -18.53
CA GLU A 253 -1.71 -1.23 -18.33
C GLU A 253 -1.90 -0.49 -19.64
N VAL A 254 -2.89 0.40 -19.67
CA VAL A 254 -3.25 1.22 -20.82
C VAL A 254 -3.04 2.69 -20.47
N CYS A 255 -2.50 3.46 -21.38
CA CYS A 255 -2.34 4.90 -21.27
C CYS A 255 -3.20 5.62 -22.31
N TYR A 256 -3.95 6.60 -21.87
CA TYR A 256 -4.64 7.57 -22.74
C TYR A 256 -3.93 8.92 -22.62
N ARG A 257 -3.74 9.62 -23.74
CA ARG A 257 -3.13 10.96 -23.73
C ARG A 257 -3.91 11.96 -24.57
N ALA A 258 -3.87 13.23 -24.19
CA ALA A 258 -4.46 14.34 -24.94
C ALA A 258 -3.76 15.66 -24.64
N GLU A 259 -3.89 16.63 -25.55
CA GLU A 259 -3.45 18.02 -25.30
C GLU A 259 -4.47 18.81 -24.47
N SER A 260 -5.72 18.34 -24.42
CA SER A 260 -6.82 18.97 -23.69
C SER A 260 -7.68 17.90 -23.02
N LEU A 261 -8.30 18.20 -21.89
CA LEU A 261 -9.26 17.31 -21.22
C LEU A 261 -10.49 16.99 -22.10
N ASP A 262 -10.81 17.87 -23.05
CA ASP A 262 -11.89 17.65 -24.01
C ASP A 262 -11.43 16.79 -25.21
N GLY A 263 -10.17 16.37 -25.24
CA GLY A 263 -9.59 15.52 -26.29
C GLY A 263 -9.10 16.30 -27.53
N PRO A 264 -8.85 15.62 -28.66
CA PRO A 264 -9.04 14.16 -28.82
C PRO A 264 -8.06 13.33 -28.00
N TRP A 265 -8.52 12.18 -27.53
CA TRP A 265 -7.72 11.22 -26.75
C TRP A 265 -7.17 10.12 -27.65
N GLU A 266 -5.89 9.85 -27.50
CA GLU A 266 -5.20 8.72 -28.11
C GLU A 266 -4.93 7.65 -27.06
N LYS A 267 -4.82 6.37 -27.50
CA LYS A 267 -4.59 5.22 -26.61
C LYS A 267 -3.34 4.43 -27.01
N LYS A 268 -2.58 3.95 -26.02
CA LYS A 268 -1.50 2.98 -26.17
C LYS A 268 -1.52 1.98 -25.02
N ILE A 269 -1.32 0.69 -25.29
CA ILE A 269 -0.96 -0.29 -24.27
C ILE A 269 0.51 -0.07 -23.93
N ILE A 270 0.80 0.24 -22.68
CA ILE A 270 2.14 0.60 -22.22
C ILE A 270 2.84 -0.53 -21.47
N LEU A 271 2.10 -1.53 -21.01
CA LEU A 271 2.61 -2.77 -20.44
C LEU A 271 1.59 -3.90 -20.63
N ASN A 272 2.06 -5.06 -21.11
CA ASN A 272 1.26 -6.29 -21.22
C ASN A 272 2.16 -7.48 -20.87
N HIS A 273 2.42 -7.68 -19.58
CA HIS A 273 3.29 -8.75 -19.10
C HIS A 273 2.91 -9.21 -17.71
N ALA A 274 3.04 -10.51 -17.45
CA ALA A 274 2.89 -11.15 -16.15
C ALA A 274 4.18 -11.86 -15.77
N LEU A 275 4.58 -11.74 -14.51
CA LEU A 275 5.69 -12.52 -13.96
C LEU A 275 5.24 -13.94 -13.61
N PRO A 276 6.01 -14.97 -13.98
CA PRO A 276 5.71 -16.33 -13.58
C PRO A 276 5.64 -16.52 -12.04
N PRO A 277 4.89 -17.51 -11.55
CA PRO A 277 4.04 -18.45 -12.29
C PRO A 277 2.63 -17.93 -12.63
N PHE A 278 2.33 -16.66 -12.35
CA PHE A 278 1.00 -16.05 -12.46
C PHE A 278 0.78 -15.48 -13.87
N THR A 279 0.27 -16.28 -14.78
CA THR A 279 0.16 -15.93 -16.21
C THR A 279 -1.07 -15.11 -16.59
N THR A 280 -2.08 -15.05 -15.73
CA THR A 280 -3.34 -14.32 -15.98
C THR A 280 -3.40 -12.96 -15.27
N GLY A 281 -2.74 -12.81 -14.14
CA GLY A 281 -2.62 -11.55 -13.40
C GLY A 281 -1.44 -10.73 -13.91
N GLY A 282 -1.59 -9.99 -15.01
CA GLY A 282 -0.56 -9.08 -15.52
C GLY A 282 -0.23 -7.96 -14.54
N VAL A 283 0.99 -7.43 -14.64
CA VAL A 283 1.43 -6.26 -13.85
C VAL A 283 0.72 -5.02 -14.38
N ALA A 284 -0.09 -4.40 -13.54
CA ALA A 284 -0.87 -3.20 -13.89
C ALA A 284 -1.38 -2.49 -12.62
N GLN A 285 -1.98 -1.33 -12.79
CA GLN A 285 -2.45 -0.39 -11.77
C GLN A 285 -1.29 0.10 -10.88
N GLY A 286 -0.97 1.36 -11.05
CA GLY A 286 0.14 2.01 -10.35
C GLY A 286 0.37 3.41 -10.86
N GLY A 287 1.63 3.82 -10.90
CA GLY A 287 2.01 5.14 -11.40
C GLY A 287 3.43 5.19 -11.92
N ILE A 288 3.72 6.25 -12.64
CA ILE A 288 5.07 6.58 -13.10
C ILE A 288 5.61 7.80 -12.37
N VAL A 289 6.91 7.87 -12.23
CA VAL A 289 7.61 8.96 -11.53
C VAL A 289 8.97 9.20 -12.16
N ASP A 290 9.39 10.48 -12.20
CA ASP A 290 10.72 10.87 -12.61
C ASP A 290 11.73 10.76 -11.48
N SER A 291 13.01 10.58 -11.82
CA SER A 291 14.13 10.70 -10.89
C SER A 291 14.69 12.14 -10.88
N PRO A 292 15.49 12.52 -9.87
CA PRO A 292 16.22 13.79 -9.86
C PRO A 292 17.18 13.95 -11.06
N THR A 293 17.56 12.86 -11.70
CA THR A 293 18.49 12.80 -12.84
C THR A 293 17.78 12.69 -14.20
N GLY A 294 16.43 12.64 -14.17
CA GLY A 294 15.59 12.69 -15.38
C GLY A 294 15.18 11.35 -15.95
N GLU A 295 15.61 10.24 -15.34
CA GLU A 295 15.09 8.91 -15.70
C GLU A 295 13.66 8.77 -15.16
N TRP A 296 12.88 7.89 -15.80
CA TRP A 296 11.52 7.58 -15.38
C TRP A 296 11.39 6.12 -14.97
N TYR A 297 10.55 5.90 -13.98
CA TYR A 297 10.24 4.58 -13.42
C TYR A 297 8.76 4.42 -13.20
N GLY A 298 8.31 3.16 -13.18
CA GLY A 298 6.95 2.79 -12.81
C GLY A 298 6.94 1.83 -11.61
N ILE A 299 5.94 1.98 -10.74
CA ILE A 299 5.59 1.00 -9.71
C ILE A 299 4.16 0.56 -10.01
N PHE A 300 4.01 -0.72 -10.33
CA PHE A 300 2.74 -1.36 -10.68
C PHE A 300 2.66 -2.73 -10.01
N PHE A 301 1.49 -3.17 -9.57
CA PHE A 301 1.41 -4.43 -8.85
C PHE A 301 0.97 -5.62 -9.70
N GLN A 302 1.22 -6.81 -9.19
CA GLN A 302 0.69 -8.07 -9.70
C GLN A 302 -0.04 -8.82 -8.60
N ASP A 303 -1.20 -9.44 -8.95
CA ASP A 303 -1.88 -10.38 -8.06
C ASP A 303 -1.10 -11.69 -7.96
N ARG A 304 -0.76 -12.09 -6.74
CA ARG A 304 0.05 -13.29 -6.46
C ARG A 304 -0.59 -14.18 -5.40
N ASN A 305 -1.89 -14.39 -5.49
CA ASN A 305 -2.69 -15.24 -4.60
C ASN A 305 -2.48 -14.94 -3.10
N GLY A 306 -2.09 -15.95 -2.30
CA GLY A 306 -2.02 -15.88 -0.85
C GLY A 306 -1.14 -14.77 -0.28
N VAL A 307 -0.07 -14.37 -0.97
CA VAL A 307 0.75 -13.23 -0.53
C VAL A 307 0.07 -11.89 -0.80
N GLY A 308 -0.90 -11.84 -1.72
CA GLY A 308 -1.64 -10.64 -2.08
C GLY A 308 -1.12 -9.94 -3.35
N ARG A 309 -1.26 -8.63 -3.40
CA ARG A 309 -0.95 -7.77 -4.55
C ARG A 309 0.40 -7.09 -4.36
N THR A 310 1.39 -7.48 -5.16
CA THR A 310 2.80 -7.19 -4.91
C THR A 310 3.38 -6.23 -5.93
N PRO A 311 3.90 -5.06 -5.52
CA PRO A 311 4.48 -4.06 -6.41
C PRO A 311 5.74 -4.55 -7.14
N CYS A 312 5.82 -4.22 -8.42
CA CYS A 312 6.96 -4.41 -9.30
C CYS A 312 7.55 -3.06 -9.70
N LEU A 313 8.87 -2.95 -9.73
CA LEU A 313 9.60 -1.78 -10.24
C LEU A 313 9.93 -1.99 -11.72
N LEU A 314 9.64 -0.99 -12.54
CA LEU A 314 9.88 -1.02 -13.98
C LEU A 314 10.61 0.25 -14.43
N PRO A 315 11.57 0.15 -15.35
CA PRO A 315 12.02 1.32 -16.09
C PRO A 315 10.87 1.84 -16.97
N CYS A 316 10.82 3.15 -17.17
CA CYS A 316 9.86 3.80 -18.05
C CYS A 316 10.64 4.64 -19.06
N ARG A 317 10.44 4.38 -20.36
CA ARG A 317 11.04 5.14 -21.45
C ARG A 317 9.98 6.00 -22.11
N TRP A 318 10.38 7.14 -22.66
CA TRP A 318 9.50 7.98 -23.46
C TRP A 318 9.74 7.72 -24.95
N GLU A 319 8.76 7.20 -25.64
CA GLU A 319 8.77 6.90 -27.07
C GLU A 319 7.62 7.64 -27.77
N ASP A 320 7.93 8.58 -28.68
CA ASP A 320 6.94 9.42 -29.34
C ASP A 320 5.93 10.10 -28.40
N GLY A 321 6.41 10.51 -27.20
CA GLY A 321 5.62 11.13 -26.15
C GLY A 321 4.69 10.15 -25.42
N TRP A 322 4.96 8.84 -25.46
CA TRP A 322 4.28 7.82 -24.66
C TRP A 322 5.20 7.26 -23.57
N PRO A 323 4.70 7.05 -22.35
CA PRO A 323 5.45 6.28 -21.35
C PRO A 323 5.38 4.80 -21.71
N VAL A 324 6.52 4.18 -21.98
CA VAL A 324 6.63 2.76 -22.29
C VAL A 324 7.33 2.06 -21.13
N LEU A 325 6.64 1.12 -20.52
CA LEU A 325 7.11 0.43 -19.32
C LEU A 325 7.86 -0.87 -19.64
N GLY A 326 8.79 -1.23 -18.77
CA GLY A 326 9.54 -2.47 -18.86
C GLY A 326 10.89 -2.35 -19.57
N ASN A 327 11.53 -3.52 -19.75
CA ASN A 327 12.80 -3.62 -20.47
C ASN A 327 12.64 -3.38 -21.99
N ALA A 328 13.69 -3.58 -22.77
CA ALA A 328 13.66 -3.35 -24.23
C ALA A 328 12.62 -4.21 -24.97
N GLU A 329 12.28 -5.38 -24.42
CA GLU A 329 11.24 -6.28 -24.95
C GLU A 329 9.84 -5.95 -24.43
N GLY A 330 9.64 -4.87 -23.66
CA GLY A 330 8.35 -4.52 -23.05
C GLY A 330 7.92 -5.45 -21.92
N LYS A 331 8.88 -6.13 -21.27
CA LYS A 331 8.62 -7.07 -20.17
C LYS A 331 9.01 -6.45 -18.84
N VAL A 332 8.33 -6.87 -17.78
CA VAL A 332 8.75 -6.59 -16.40
C VAL A 332 10.11 -7.21 -16.16
N PRO A 333 11.15 -6.43 -15.79
CA PRO A 333 12.46 -6.99 -15.51
C PRO A 333 12.41 -7.87 -14.26
N ASP A 334 13.07 -9.01 -14.28
CA ASP A 334 13.24 -9.90 -13.13
C ASP A 334 14.60 -10.60 -13.22
N ASP A 335 15.55 -10.15 -12.46
CA ASP A 335 16.84 -10.83 -12.35
C ASP A 335 16.71 -12.02 -11.39
N THR A 336 16.48 -13.20 -11.94
CA THR A 336 16.32 -14.44 -11.15
C THR A 336 17.57 -14.87 -10.42
N SER A 337 18.73 -14.29 -10.69
CA SER A 337 19.97 -14.49 -9.95
C SER A 337 20.10 -13.60 -8.72
N ALA A 338 19.37 -12.48 -8.69
CA ALA A 338 19.30 -11.58 -7.55
C ALA A 338 18.40 -12.16 -6.43
N LYS A 339 18.70 -11.79 -5.19
CA LYS A 339 17.82 -12.08 -4.07
C LYS A 339 16.65 -11.11 -4.01
N TYR A 340 15.52 -11.53 -3.45
CA TYR A 340 14.46 -10.60 -3.07
C TYR A 340 14.95 -9.60 -2.01
N ILE A 341 14.49 -8.37 -2.10
CA ILE A 341 14.74 -7.34 -1.10
C ILE A 341 13.69 -7.50 -0.01
N HIS A 342 14.13 -7.84 1.21
CA HIS A 342 13.24 -7.86 2.36
C HIS A 342 12.98 -6.43 2.85
N GLN A 343 11.71 -6.10 3.01
CA GLN A 343 11.25 -4.74 3.29
C GLN A 343 11.19 -4.45 4.80
N THR A 344 12.35 -4.38 5.44
CA THR A 344 12.46 -4.16 6.88
C THR A 344 11.92 -2.81 7.39
N GLY A 345 11.54 -1.91 6.46
CA GLY A 345 10.90 -0.63 6.79
C GLY A 345 9.36 -0.68 6.77
N ILE A 346 8.74 -1.77 6.28
CA ILE A 346 7.27 -1.92 6.24
C ILE A 346 6.74 -3.13 7.01
N LEU A 347 7.61 -4.00 7.44
CA LEU A 347 7.35 -5.14 8.33
C LEU A 347 8.62 -5.44 9.13
N GLY A 348 8.52 -6.12 10.26
CA GLY A 348 9.70 -6.43 11.05
C GLY A 348 9.41 -6.93 12.47
N ASN A 349 10.48 -7.13 13.20
CA ASN A 349 10.46 -7.54 14.60
C ASN A 349 9.94 -6.41 15.50
N ASP A 350 9.27 -6.79 16.58
CA ASP A 350 8.84 -5.85 17.61
C ASP A 350 9.01 -6.46 18.99
N GLU A 351 9.82 -5.81 19.82
CA GLU A 351 10.06 -6.14 21.23
C GLU A 351 9.08 -5.39 22.16
N PHE A 352 8.16 -4.63 21.60
CA PHE A 352 7.19 -3.78 22.32
C PHE A 352 7.82 -2.92 23.43
N SER A 353 9.08 -2.52 23.21
CA SER A 353 9.85 -1.73 24.17
C SER A 353 9.57 -0.22 24.12
N SER A 354 8.88 0.23 23.06
CA SER A 354 8.43 1.62 22.88
C SER A 354 7.07 1.84 23.57
N ASP A 355 6.74 3.10 23.88
CA ASP A 355 5.41 3.52 24.32
C ASP A 355 4.40 3.68 23.14
N ARG A 356 4.84 3.42 21.91
CA ARG A 356 4.05 3.47 20.68
C ARG A 356 4.22 2.18 19.88
N LEU A 357 3.14 1.72 19.27
CA LEU A 357 3.22 0.62 18.31
C LEU A 357 4.07 1.05 17.11
N SER A 358 4.93 0.14 16.64
CA SER A 358 5.64 0.36 15.39
C SER A 358 4.65 0.42 14.21
N LEU A 359 5.05 1.14 13.16
CA LEU A 359 4.22 1.34 11.97
C LEU A 359 4.04 0.06 11.12
N TYR A 360 4.55 -1.08 11.58
CA TYR A 360 4.31 -2.39 10.98
C TYR A 360 2.92 -2.93 11.26
N TRP A 361 2.28 -2.47 12.36
CA TRP A 361 1.06 -3.02 12.90
C TRP A 361 -0.18 -2.30 12.43
N GLN A 362 -1.21 -3.09 12.10
CA GLN A 362 -2.55 -2.61 11.82
C GLN A 362 -3.56 -3.49 12.56
N TRP A 363 -4.57 -2.86 13.12
CA TRP A 363 -5.70 -3.54 13.77
C TRP A 363 -6.69 -4.04 12.71
N ASN A 364 -7.26 -5.20 12.97
CA ASN A 364 -8.43 -5.68 12.23
C ASN A 364 -9.65 -4.83 12.66
N HIS A 365 -10.05 -3.86 11.82
CA HIS A 365 -11.03 -2.81 12.14
C HIS A 365 -10.52 -1.81 13.20
N ASN A 366 -11.41 -0.92 13.68
CA ASN A 366 -11.04 0.05 14.71
C ASN A 366 -10.68 -0.65 16.03
N PRO A 367 -9.56 -0.31 16.67
CA PRO A 367 -9.23 -0.83 17.97
C PRO A 367 -10.12 -0.24 19.09
N VAL A 368 -10.32 -1.01 20.14
CA VAL A 368 -10.81 -0.53 21.44
C VAL A 368 -9.58 -0.10 22.24
N ASN A 369 -9.28 1.20 22.25
CA ASN A 369 -8.02 1.73 22.76
C ASN A 369 -7.79 1.47 24.26
N GLU A 370 -8.86 1.37 25.06
CA GLU A 370 -8.81 1.09 26.49
C GLU A 370 -8.44 -0.38 26.79
N ALA A 371 -8.46 -1.23 25.76
CA ALA A 371 -8.23 -2.67 25.89
C ALA A 371 -6.84 -3.13 25.40
N TRP A 372 -5.93 -2.20 25.17
CA TRP A 372 -4.52 -2.53 24.91
C TRP A 372 -3.59 -1.48 25.51
N SER A 373 -2.33 -1.86 25.79
CA SER A 373 -1.36 -0.95 26.37
C SER A 373 0.06 -1.44 26.17
N LEU A 374 0.99 -0.51 25.90
CA LEU A 374 2.44 -0.71 25.90
C LEU A 374 3.09 -0.23 27.20
N THR A 375 2.34 0.44 28.08
CA THR A 375 2.89 1.08 29.29
C THR A 375 2.43 0.42 30.59
N GLU A 376 1.34 -0.35 30.61
CA GLU A 376 0.92 -1.09 31.82
C GLU A 376 1.92 -2.18 32.24
N ARG A 377 2.69 -2.71 31.28
CA ARG A 377 3.84 -3.58 31.51
C ARG A 377 4.90 -3.23 30.47
N HIS A 378 5.92 -2.52 30.86
CA HIS A 378 7.01 -2.13 29.96
C HIS A 378 7.65 -3.34 29.27
N GLY A 379 7.94 -3.22 27.97
CA GLY A 379 8.50 -4.29 27.15
C GLY A 379 7.47 -5.33 26.74
N TYR A 380 6.18 -5.03 26.87
CA TYR A 380 5.09 -5.93 26.45
C TYR A 380 3.94 -5.17 25.82
N LEU A 381 3.33 -5.76 24.80
CA LEU A 381 1.99 -5.36 24.37
C LEU A 381 0.95 -6.13 25.21
N ARG A 382 0.26 -5.45 26.11
CA ARG A 382 -0.89 -6.02 26.82
C ARG A 382 -2.15 -5.91 25.98
N MET A 383 -2.89 -7.03 25.84
CA MET A 383 -4.18 -7.07 25.18
C MET A 383 -5.23 -7.64 26.16
N LYS A 384 -6.24 -6.83 26.47
CA LYS A 384 -7.35 -7.20 27.37
C LYS A 384 -8.58 -7.63 26.55
N THR A 385 -9.34 -8.59 27.07
CA THR A 385 -10.62 -8.95 26.47
C THR A 385 -11.65 -7.87 26.77
N SER A 386 -12.11 -7.14 25.74
CA SER A 386 -13.04 -5.99 25.88
C SER A 386 -14.49 -6.34 25.59
N ARG A 387 -14.70 -7.43 24.85
CA ARG A 387 -16.04 -7.88 24.42
C ARG A 387 -16.12 -9.41 24.46
N VAL A 388 -17.31 -9.93 24.75
CA VAL A 388 -17.60 -11.36 24.59
C VAL A 388 -18.03 -11.60 23.16
N VAL A 389 -17.29 -12.45 22.46
CA VAL A 389 -17.55 -12.83 21.07
C VAL A 389 -17.30 -14.33 20.89
N ASP A 390 -17.85 -14.90 19.84
CA ASP A 390 -17.78 -16.34 19.60
C ASP A 390 -16.68 -16.76 18.62
N ASN A 391 -16.12 -15.82 17.86
CA ASN A 391 -15.12 -16.11 16.84
C ASN A 391 -14.09 -14.98 16.65
N LEU A 392 -12.98 -15.34 16.00
CA LEU A 392 -11.85 -14.44 15.70
C LEU A 392 -12.24 -13.25 14.83
N PHE A 393 -13.12 -13.44 13.85
CA PHE A 393 -13.40 -12.42 12.83
C PHE A 393 -14.18 -11.21 13.35
N VAL A 394 -14.80 -11.34 14.52
CA VAL A 394 -15.47 -10.24 15.22
C VAL A 394 -14.77 -9.89 16.54
N ALA A 395 -13.57 -10.43 16.76
CA ALA A 395 -12.77 -10.14 17.95
C ALA A 395 -12.13 -8.75 17.84
N PRO A 396 -12.45 -7.81 18.76
CA PRO A 396 -11.75 -6.53 18.82
C PRO A 396 -10.26 -6.73 19.13
N ASN A 397 -9.45 -5.76 18.70
CA ASN A 397 -8.01 -5.74 18.98
C ASN A 397 -7.24 -6.98 18.47
N THR A 398 -7.67 -7.56 17.35
CA THR A 398 -6.82 -8.45 16.57
C THR A 398 -5.82 -7.59 15.81
N ILE A 399 -4.53 -7.74 16.11
CA ILE A 399 -3.46 -6.94 15.52
C ILE A 399 -2.73 -7.74 14.44
N THR A 400 -2.45 -7.10 13.30
CA THR A 400 -1.92 -7.78 12.11
C THR A 400 -0.64 -7.18 11.61
N GLN A 401 0.18 -8.02 10.96
CA GLN A 401 1.36 -7.61 10.21
C GLN A 401 1.42 -8.37 8.88
N ARG A 402 1.97 -7.76 7.82
CA ARG A 402 2.11 -8.38 6.50
C ARG A 402 2.96 -9.65 6.56
N MET A 403 2.58 -10.67 5.78
CA MET A 403 3.48 -11.75 5.38
C MET A 403 4.28 -11.32 4.16
N GLU A 404 5.52 -11.79 4.03
CA GLU A 404 6.40 -11.48 2.91
C GLU A 404 6.90 -12.76 2.25
N GLY A 405 6.79 -12.83 0.93
CA GLY A 405 7.35 -13.94 0.16
C GLY A 405 8.88 -13.80 -0.09
N PRO A 406 9.54 -14.83 -0.62
CA PRO A 406 8.97 -16.12 -0.99
C PRO A 406 8.61 -17.00 0.20
N LYS A 407 9.28 -16.84 1.35
CA LYS A 407 9.02 -17.55 2.60
C LYS A 407 9.20 -16.61 3.79
N CYS A 408 8.36 -16.75 4.78
CA CYS A 408 8.49 -16.03 6.04
C CYS A 408 8.03 -16.88 7.21
N VAL A 409 8.52 -16.53 8.39
CA VAL A 409 8.22 -17.21 9.65
C VAL A 409 7.86 -16.15 10.69
N GLY A 410 6.61 -16.13 11.16
CA GLY A 410 6.19 -15.28 12.27
C GLY A 410 6.18 -16.08 13.58
N THR A 411 6.87 -15.58 14.61
CA THR A 411 6.90 -16.19 15.95
C THR A 411 6.49 -15.16 16.98
N VAL A 412 5.57 -15.54 17.88
CA VAL A 412 5.12 -14.72 18.99
C VAL A 412 5.44 -15.40 20.34
N CYS A 413 5.84 -14.60 21.32
CA CYS A 413 6.03 -15.01 22.72
C CYS A 413 4.88 -14.46 23.57
N LEU A 414 4.09 -15.35 24.20
CA LEU A 414 2.85 -15.02 24.92
C LEU A 414 2.92 -15.39 26.40
N ASP A 415 2.68 -14.43 27.29
CA ASP A 415 2.33 -14.69 28.69
C ASP A 415 0.79 -14.80 28.81
N ILE A 416 0.32 -16.02 28.96
CA ILE A 416 -1.12 -16.36 29.05
C ILE A 416 -1.63 -16.51 30.48
N SER A 417 -0.81 -16.20 31.48
CA SER A 417 -1.09 -16.46 32.90
C SER A 417 -2.34 -15.73 33.42
N LYS A 418 -2.76 -14.65 32.76
CA LYS A 418 -3.87 -13.79 33.14
C LYS A 418 -5.15 -14.00 32.29
N MET A 419 -5.15 -14.94 31.37
CA MET A 419 -6.40 -15.36 30.71
C MET A 419 -7.42 -15.81 31.77
N GLN A 420 -8.69 -15.52 31.52
CA GLN A 420 -9.83 -16.00 32.32
C GLN A 420 -10.52 -17.22 31.67
N ASP A 421 -11.41 -17.87 32.39
CA ASP A 421 -12.18 -18.99 31.85
C ASP A 421 -13.04 -18.56 30.66
N GLY A 422 -12.85 -19.23 29.54
CA GLY A 422 -13.46 -18.89 28.25
C GLY A 422 -12.65 -17.95 27.36
N ASP A 423 -11.49 -17.42 27.82
CA ASP A 423 -10.61 -16.63 26.96
C ASP A 423 -9.93 -17.48 25.90
N LYS A 424 -9.74 -16.88 24.75
CA LYS A 424 -9.01 -17.43 23.61
C LYS A 424 -7.98 -16.43 23.11
N CYS A 425 -6.76 -16.90 22.85
CA CYS A 425 -5.71 -16.07 22.25
C CYS A 425 -4.84 -16.89 21.31
N GLY A 426 -4.02 -16.23 20.50
CA GLY A 426 -3.11 -16.96 19.64
C GLY A 426 -2.47 -16.19 18.50
N LEU A 427 -1.96 -16.95 17.53
CA LEU A 427 -1.35 -16.48 16.30
C LEU A 427 -2.02 -17.13 15.09
N SER A 428 -2.28 -16.38 14.04
CA SER A 428 -2.97 -16.85 12.85
C SER A 428 -2.24 -16.45 11.55
N ALA A 429 -2.32 -17.32 10.54
CA ALA A 429 -2.27 -16.91 9.14
C ALA A 429 -3.68 -16.45 8.77
N PHE A 430 -3.92 -15.13 8.76
CA PHE A 430 -5.23 -14.51 8.81
C PHE A 430 -5.67 -13.96 7.44
N CYS A 431 -6.80 -14.45 6.99
CA CYS A 431 -7.54 -14.00 5.81
C CYS A 431 -8.97 -14.54 5.92
N GLY A 432 -9.80 -14.47 4.88
CA GLY A 432 -11.14 -15.08 4.83
C GLY A 432 -11.12 -16.58 5.13
N THR A 433 -10.08 -17.29 4.68
CA THR A 433 -9.69 -18.61 5.16
C THR A 433 -8.45 -18.45 6.02
N SER A 434 -8.55 -18.78 7.29
CA SER A 434 -7.48 -18.57 8.28
C SER A 434 -7.00 -19.86 8.90
N GLY A 435 -5.68 -20.02 9.05
CA GLY A 435 -5.08 -21.05 9.89
C GLY A 435 -4.73 -20.48 11.26
N VAL A 436 -5.27 -21.06 12.29
CA VAL A 436 -5.30 -20.44 13.64
C VAL A 436 -4.67 -21.37 14.67
N LEU A 437 -3.58 -20.92 15.30
CA LEU A 437 -3.09 -21.48 16.55
C LEU A 437 -3.85 -20.81 17.70
N CYS A 438 -4.78 -21.53 18.32
CA CYS A 438 -5.67 -21.00 19.33
C CYS A 438 -5.41 -21.63 20.70
N ILE A 439 -5.03 -20.86 21.68
CA ILE A 439 -4.96 -21.25 23.08
C ILE A 439 -6.30 -20.87 23.73
N SER A 440 -7.00 -21.86 24.28
CA SER A 440 -8.26 -21.68 25.00
C SER A 440 -8.06 -22.01 26.48
N ARG A 441 -8.56 -21.16 27.39
CA ARG A 441 -8.65 -21.47 28.82
C ARG A 441 -10.02 -22.01 29.17
N ASN A 442 -10.07 -23.23 29.71
CA ASN A 442 -11.27 -23.90 30.20
C ASN A 442 -11.12 -24.26 31.68
N GLY A 443 -11.66 -23.42 32.56
CA GLY A 443 -11.44 -23.49 34.00
C GLY A 443 -9.96 -23.33 34.36
N LYS A 444 -9.34 -24.41 34.85
CA LYS A 444 -7.89 -24.45 35.16
C LYS A 444 -7.03 -25.04 34.03
N SER A 445 -7.64 -25.48 32.95
CA SER A 445 -6.94 -26.16 31.84
C SER A 445 -6.72 -25.21 30.67
N PHE A 446 -5.53 -25.36 30.03
CA PHE A 446 -5.19 -24.68 28.78
C PHE A 446 -5.07 -25.72 27.66
N VAL A 447 -5.71 -25.44 26.55
CA VAL A 447 -5.67 -26.28 25.35
C VAL A 447 -5.23 -25.42 24.18
N LEU A 448 -4.18 -25.87 23.51
CA LEU A 448 -3.76 -25.33 22.21
C LEU A 448 -4.41 -26.18 21.11
N SER A 449 -5.09 -25.55 20.18
CA SER A 449 -5.59 -26.17 18.95
C SER A 449 -4.97 -25.51 17.71
N MET A 450 -4.84 -26.29 16.64
CA MET A 450 -4.69 -25.77 15.28
C MET A 450 -6.00 -25.97 14.55
N GLU A 451 -6.54 -24.87 14.02
CA GLU A 451 -7.85 -24.81 13.39
C GLU A 451 -7.75 -24.16 12.01
N VAL A 452 -8.56 -24.61 11.06
CA VAL A 452 -8.85 -23.87 9.83
C VAL A 452 -10.23 -23.26 9.98
N GLN A 453 -10.30 -21.94 9.87
CA GLN A 453 -11.54 -21.18 10.03
C GLN A 453 -11.88 -20.47 8.72
N ASN A 454 -13.14 -20.56 8.29
CA ASN A 454 -13.65 -19.91 7.09
C ASN A 454 -14.84 -19.03 7.48
N ILE A 455 -14.78 -17.76 7.07
CA ILE A 455 -15.85 -16.79 7.29
C ILE A 455 -16.85 -16.80 6.13
N GLU A 456 -18.13 -16.66 6.44
CA GLU A 456 -19.20 -16.34 5.51
C GLU A 456 -19.85 -15.03 5.94
N LEU A 457 -19.96 -14.09 5.02
CA LEU A 457 -20.68 -12.83 5.23
C LEU A 457 -22.05 -12.89 4.56
N ASP A 458 -23.03 -12.24 5.17
CA ASP A 458 -24.32 -11.99 4.51
C ASP A 458 -24.23 -10.78 3.54
N LYS A 459 -25.35 -10.46 2.89
CA LYS A 459 -25.43 -9.32 1.96
C LYS A 459 -25.20 -7.96 2.63
N GLN A 460 -25.29 -7.89 3.92
CA GLN A 460 -25.05 -6.72 4.74
C GLN A 460 -23.62 -6.69 5.31
N HIS A 461 -22.73 -7.60 4.86
CA HIS A 461 -21.38 -7.77 5.39
C HIS A 461 -21.34 -8.03 6.91
N THR A 462 -22.36 -8.71 7.45
CA THR A 462 -22.35 -9.22 8.81
C THR A 462 -21.85 -10.66 8.79
N VAL A 463 -21.07 -11.06 9.79
CA VAL A 463 -20.61 -12.44 9.92
C VAL A 463 -21.81 -13.34 10.15
N SER A 464 -22.24 -14.06 9.12
CA SER A 464 -23.38 -14.97 9.18
C SER A 464 -22.99 -16.36 9.67
N LYS A 465 -21.75 -16.78 9.42
CA LYS A 465 -21.22 -18.07 9.82
C LYS A 465 -19.69 -18.08 9.84
N VAL A 466 -19.15 -18.81 10.80
CA VAL A 466 -17.73 -19.23 10.80
C VAL A 466 -17.70 -20.75 10.85
N ARG A 467 -17.11 -21.36 9.84
CA ARG A 467 -16.84 -22.80 9.83
C ARG A 467 -15.49 -23.04 10.47
N VAL A 468 -15.44 -23.88 11.49
CA VAL A 468 -14.20 -24.21 12.19
C VAL A 468 -13.93 -25.70 12.02
N GLU A 469 -12.78 -26.02 11.45
CA GLU A 469 -12.26 -27.38 11.35
C GLU A 469 -11.03 -27.51 12.25
N GLN A 470 -11.17 -28.21 13.38
CA GLN A 470 -10.04 -28.49 14.27
C GLN A 470 -9.18 -29.59 13.68
N LYS A 471 -7.94 -29.26 13.32
CA LYS A 471 -6.96 -30.22 12.76
C LYS A 471 -6.16 -30.96 13.82
N ALA A 472 -5.89 -30.30 14.94
CA ALA A 472 -5.19 -30.90 16.08
C ALA A 472 -5.52 -30.16 17.36
N LYS A 473 -5.28 -30.81 18.49
CA LYS A 473 -5.29 -30.19 19.81
C LYS A 473 -4.32 -30.87 20.76
N VAL A 474 -3.76 -30.10 21.69
CA VAL A 474 -2.87 -30.58 22.74
C VAL A 474 -3.15 -29.81 24.02
N ARG A 475 -3.11 -30.52 25.15
CA ARG A 475 -3.16 -29.86 26.47
C ARG A 475 -1.78 -29.30 26.78
N ILE A 476 -1.73 -28.00 27.09
CA ILE A 476 -0.51 -27.33 27.51
C ILE A 476 -0.53 -27.08 29.02
N PRO A 477 0.61 -27.05 29.71
CA PRO A 477 0.65 -26.75 31.13
C PRO A 477 0.07 -25.35 31.39
N GLY A 478 -0.79 -25.20 32.38
CA GLY A 478 -1.23 -23.89 32.89
C GLY A 478 -0.01 -23.16 33.49
N THR A 479 0.38 -22.00 32.93
CA THR A 479 1.80 -21.73 32.99
C THR A 479 2.16 -20.46 33.74
N LYS A 480 3.23 -20.57 34.50
CA LYS A 480 4.13 -19.50 34.90
C LYS A 480 5.24 -19.25 33.83
N ARG A 481 5.16 -19.87 32.66
CA ARG A 481 6.14 -19.79 31.57
C ARG A 481 5.44 -19.33 30.30
N PRO A 482 6.13 -18.55 29.46
CA PRO A 482 5.58 -18.12 28.18
C PRO A 482 5.33 -19.32 27.25
N VAL A 483 4.40 -19.14 26.31
CA VAL A 483 4.12 -20.05 25.20
C VAL A 483 4.54 -19.36 23.92
N TYR A 484 5.20 -20.08 23.05
CA TYR A 484 5.65 -19.59 21.76
C TYR A 484 4.81 -20.24 20.67
N LEU A 485 4.24 -19.42 19.80
CA LEU A 485 3.48 -19.87 18.63
C LEU A 485 4.21 -19.42 17.37
N ARG A 486 4.21 -20.31 16.37
CA ARG A 486 4.94 -20.05 15.12
C ARG A 486 4.08 -20.44 13.91
N VAL A 487 4.03 -19.52 12.93
CA VAL A 487 3.40 -19.71 11.63
C VAL A 487 4.46 -19.53 10.55
N TYR A 488 4.57 -20.51 9.66
CA TYR A 488 5.41 -20.46 8.48
C TYR A 488 4.53 -20.17 7.26
N GLY A 489 4.98 -19.28 6.38
CA GLY A 489 4.37 -19.03 5.08
C GLY A 489 5.33 -19.40 3.96
N ASP A 490 4.90 -20.23 3.03
CA ASP A 490 5.62 -20.57 1.80
C ASP A 490 4.80 -20.17 0.58
N PHE A 491 5.19 -19.07 -0.06
CA PHE A 491 4.60 -18.51 -1.28
C PHE A 491 5.40 -18.86 -2.53
N THR A 492 6.46 -19.67 -2.40
CA THR A 492 7.34 -20.03 -3.51
C THR A 492 6.55 -20.61 -4.67
N ASN A 493 6.67 -20.00 -5.85
CA ASN A 493 5.99 -20.44 -7.08
C ASN A 493 4.46 -20.64 -6.91
N GLY A 494 3.80 -19.82 -6.07
CA GLY A 494 2.36 -19.91 -5.83
C GLY A 494 1.93 -21.11 -4.99
N ARG A 495 2.83 -21.68 -4.21
CA ARG A 495 2.48 -22.75 -3.25
C ARG A 495 1.45 -22.28 -2.23
N ASP A 496 1.65 -21.08 -1.67
CA ASP A 496 0.74 -20.43 -0.72
C ASP A 496 0.32 -21.36 0.42
N ILE A 497 1.28 -21.97 1.10
CA ILE A 497 1.05 -22.91 2.19
C ILE A 497 1.49 -22.30 3.52
N ALA A 498 0.61 -22.36 4.52
CA ALA A 498 0.95 -22.09 5.91
C ALA A 498 1.11 -23.40 6.68
N THR A 499 2.15 -23.47 7.53
CA THR A 499 2.35 -24.55 8.51
C THR A 499 2.55 -23.98 9.91
N PHE A 500 2.37 -24.80 10.93
CA PHE A 500 2.14 -24.35 12.29
C PHE A 500 2.98 -25.15 13.29
N ALA A 501 3.54 -24.44 14.27
CA ALA A 501 4.26 -25.07 15.37
C ALA A 501 4.11 -24.29 16.67
N TYR A 502 4.40 -24.93 17.79
CA TYR A 502 4.44 -24.28 19.11
C TYR A 502 5.68 -24.73 19.90
N SER A 503 6.07 -23.95 20.88
CA SER A 503 7.13 -24.32 21.83
C SER A 503 6.74 -23.89 23.24
N LEU A 504 7.26 -24.61 24.24
CA LEU A 504 7.12 -24.32 25.68
C LEU A 504 8.45 -23.88 26.32
N ASP A 505 9.53 -23.88 25.54
CA ASP A 505 10.88 -23.50 25.99
C ASP A 505 11.55 -22.44 25.11
N GLY A 506 10.87 -22.02 24.01
CA GLY A 506 11.36 -21.06 23.03
C GLY A 506 12.45 -21.58 22.10
N LYS A 507 12.83 -22.86 22.21
CA LYS A 507 13.91 -23.48 21.43
C LYS A 507 13.42 -24.62 20.56
N ASN A 508 12.65 -25.54 21.15
CA ASN A 508 12.17 -26.74 20.48
C ASN A 508 10.74 -26.51 20.01
N PHE A 509 10.57 -26.27 18.69
CA PHE A 509 9.26 -26.08 18.08
C PHE A 509 8.67 -27.41 17.60
N ILE A 510 7.49 -27.73 18.10
CA ILE A 510 6.75 -28.96 17.82
C ILE A 510 5.70 -28.64 16.76
N PRO A 511 5.72 -29.26 15.58
CA PRO A 511 4.67 -29.10 14.57
C PRO A 511 3.30 -29.51 15.12
N ILE A 512 2.24 -28.81 14.70
CA ILE A 512 0.87 -29.09 15.13
C ILE A 512 -0.12 -28.88 13.99
N GLY A 513 -1.02 -29.83 13.80
CA GLY A 513 -2.07 -29.79 12.78
C GLY A 513 -1.58 -30.22 11.41
N SER A 514 -2.12 -29.58 10.38
CA SER A 514 -1.83 -29.86 8.98
C SER A 514 -1.56 -28.56 8.22
N ASP A 515 -0.99 -28.70 7.04
CA ASP A 515 -0.83 -27.61 6.09
C ASP A 515 -2.16 -26.94 5.78
N MET A 516 -2.15 -25.62 5.59
CA MET A 516 -3.29 -24.84 5.15
C MET A 516 -2.94 -24.07 3.89
N LYS A 517 -3.80 -24.16 2.86
CA LYS A 517 -3.68 -23.33 1.65
C LYS A 517 -4.12 -21.91 1.99
N MET A 518 -3.21 -20.95 1.82
CA MET A 518 -3.51 -19.52 1.86
C MET A 518 -4.14 -19.10 0.54
N ILE A 519 -5.27 -18.43 0.59
CA ILE A 519 -6.06 -18.07 -0.60
C ILE A 519 -6.33 -16.58 -0.57
N PHE A 520 -6.12 -15.90 -1.68
CA PHE A 520 -6.61 -14.55 -1.88
C PHE A 520 -8.14 -14.60 -2.02
N ASP A 521 -8.84 -14.12 -0.99
CA ASP A 521 -10.29 -14.08 -1.00
C ASP A 521 -10.80 -12.74 -1.55
N GLY A 522 -10.99 -12.69 -2.85
CA GLY A 522 -11.47 -11.49 -3.55
C GLY A 522 -12.92 -11.10 -3.25
N ASN A 523 -13.70 -11.98 -2.63
CA ASN A 523 -15.11 -11.71 -2.33
C ASN A 523 -15.35 -11.18 -0.91
N THR A 524 -14.46 -11.51 0.03
CA THR A 524 -14.64 -11.21 1.44
C THR A 524 -13.59 -10.23 1.95
N PHE A 525 -12.31 -10.61 1.92
CA PHE A 525 -11.22 -9.80 2.48
C PHE A 525 -10.57 -8.86 1.47
N PHE A 526 -10.44 -9.30 0.24
CA PHE A 526 -9.76 -8.61 -0.86
C PHE A 526 -8.30 -8.20 -0.54
N MET A 527 -7.63 -9.02 0.25
CA MET A 527 -6.26 -8.78 0.75
C MET A 527 -5.46 -10.09 0.81
N GLY A 528 -4.14 -9.95 0.79
CA GLY A 528 -3.23 -11.05 1.09
C GLY A 528 -3.27 -11.50 2.54
N THR A 529 -2.82 -12.73 2.80
CA THR A 529 -2.73 -13.32 4.14
C THR A 529 -1.76 -12.51 5.02
N LYS A 530 -2.12 -12.35 6.30
CA LYS A 530 -1.33 -11.61 7.29
C LYS A 530 -1.06 -12.47 8.52
N PHE A 531 0.02 -12.21 9.23
CA PHE A 531 0.12 -12.65 10.63
C PHE A 531 -0.91 -11.87 11.44
N ALA A 532 -1.60 -12.56 12.34
CA ALA A 532 -2.53 -11.91 13.27
C ALA A 532 -2.37 -12.46 14.68
N ILE A 533 -2.23 -11.57 15.66
CA ILE A 533 -2.23 -11.89 17.09
C ILE A 533 -3.58 -11.43 17.65
N PHE A 534 -4.24 -12.28 18.42
CA PHE A 534 -5.58 -12.02 18.93
C PHE A 534 -5.74 -12.43 20.38
N ASN A 535 -6.70 -11.79 21.07
CA ASN A 535 -7.17 -12.17 22.39
C ASN A 535 -8.63 -11.75 22.55
N TYR A 536 -9.53 -12.71 22.83
CA TYR A 536 -10.95 -12.44 23.04
C TYR A 536 -11.58 -13.38 24.09
N ALA A 537 -12.69 -12.93 24.66
CA ALA A 537 -13.47 -13.70 25.63
C ALA A 537 -14.68 -14.35 24.98
N THR A 538 -15.01 -15.58 25.40
CA THR A 538 -16.25 -16.26 25.00
C THR A 538 -17.29 -16.35 26.13
N LYS A 539 -16.91 -16.02 27.37
CA LYS A 539 -17.80 -16.08 28.55
C LYS A 539 -17.93 -14.75 29.26
N GLN A 540 -16.81 -14.18 29.69
CA GLN A 540 -16.76 -12.90 30.40
C GLN A 540 -15.48 -12.14 30.03
N LYS A 541 -15.59 -10.83 29.88
CA LYS A 541 -14.47 -9.94 29.60
C LYS A 541 -13.61 -9.69 30.84
N GLY A 542 -12.38 -9.21 30.64
CA GLY A 542 -11.48 -8.74 31.70
C GLY A 542 -10.23 -9.60 31.89
N GLY A 543 -10.10 -10.74 31.22
CA GLY A 543 -8.84 -11.45 31.11
C GLY A 543 -7.89 -10.73 30.12
N TYR A 544 -6.60 -11.02 30.21
CA TYR A 544 -5.62 -10.44 29.32
C TYR A 544 -4.44 -11.38 29.05
N ILE A 545 -3.73 -11.08 27.99
CA ILE A 545 -2.42 -11.63 27.67
C ILE A 545 -1.40 -10.51 27.60
N ASP A 546 -0.13 -10.83 27.83
CA ASP A 546 1.00 -9.97 27.54
C ASP A 546 1.84 -10.61 26.43
N ILE A 547 2.13 -9.85 25.39
CA ILE A 547 2.95 -10.25 24.27
C ILE A 547 4.34 -9.66 24.50
N ASP A 548 5.34 -10.52 24.71
CA ASP A 548 6.72 -10.14 25.00
C ASP A 548 7.39 -9.58 23.73
N TRP A 549 7.27 -10.34 22.65
CA TRP A 549 7.81 -9.94 21.35
C TRP A 549 7.12 -10.69 20.21
N PHE A 550 7.28 -10.13 19.00
CA PHE A 550 6.95 -10.78 17.74
C PHE A 550 8.14 -10.68 16.79
N HIS A 551 8.61 -11.80 16.28
CA HIS A 551 9.72 -11.84 15.33
C HIS A 551 9.27 -12.40 13.98
N ILE A 552 9.81 -11.78 12.91
CA ILE A 552 9.72 -12.28 11.54
C ILE A 552 11.11 -12.71 11.10
N ASP A 553 11.21 -13.93 10.62
CA ASP A 553 12.38 -14.46 9.95
C ASP A 553 12.04 -14.78 8.49
N HIS A 554 13.06 -14.68 7.62
CA HIS A 554 12.96 -15.03 6.22
C HIS A 554 13.87 -16.23 5.97
N GLU A 555 13.29 -17.35 5.59
CA GLU A 555 14.07 -18.50 5.11
C GLU A 555 14.50 -18.21 3.67
N GLY A 556 15.82 -18.00 3.47
CA GLY A 556 16.47 -17.67 2.21
C GLY A 556 16.42 -18.77 1.15
#